data_9ffd1fe8a6699d4d5ce09e4aa97679a1
#
_entry.id   9ffd1fe8a6699d4d5ce09e4aa97679a1
#
_cell.length_a   1.000
_cell.length_b   1.000
_cell.length_c   1.000
_cell.angle_alpha   90.00
_cell.angle_beta   90.00
_cell.angle_gamma   90.00
#
_symmetry.space_group_name_H-M   'P 1'
#
loop_
_entity.id
_entity.type
_entity.pdbx_description
1 polymer ?
#
loop_
_entity_poly.entity_id
_entity_poly.type
_entity_poly.pdbx_seq_one_letter_code
_entity_poly.pdbx_strand_id
1 'polypeptide(L)'
;MDPKLVLFYAAGPALGAVLGGLTVALGWLRPRAGLAAALVGALAWWSGGLGTAVALLLFVALGSLAARGNPRSRDRRGRGPAQVLANGLPAGLGGVLLGPLFFYAAVAAALADTLASELGGRVPWAWRPGRGRVPGGTNAAVSLPGTLALLLGAALVALPFGGEHRGAVFAAGVFGAVLDTLTGPLEERLGWWTNDVNNAVATAAAGLLA
;
A
#
# COMPACT_ATOMS: atom_id res chain seq x y z
N MET A 1 36.00 -2.80 1.71
CA MET A 1 34.57 -2.48 1.81
C MET A 1 34.20 -2.42 3.29
N ASP A 2 33.51 -1.37 3.73
CA ASP A 2 33.13 -1.23 5.15
C ASP A 2 32.28 -2.44 5.58
N PRO A 3 32.65 -3.17 6.66
CA PRO A 3 31.89 -4.31 7.16
C PRO A 3 30.43 -3.97 7.49
N LYS A 4 30.16 -2.75 7.92
CA LYS A 4 28.78 -2.29 8.20
C LYS A 4 27.94 -2.20 6.94
N LEU A 5 28.51 -1.77 5.81
CA LEU A 5 27.82 -1.75 4.51
C LEU A 5 27.54 -3.17 4.02
N VAL A 6 28.50 -4.07 4.14
CA VAL A 6 28.30 -5.49 3.78
C VAL A 6 27.14 -6.08 4.56
N LEU A 7 27.14 -5.87 5.88
CA LEU A 7 26.08 -6.36 6.75
C LEU A 7 24.72 -5.75 6.41
N PHE A 8 24.66 -4.45 6.13
CA PHE A 8 23.42 -3.77 5.74
C PHE A 8 22.83 -4.35 4.45
N TYR A 9 23.64 -4.54 3.41
CA TYR A 9 23.16 -5.10 2.15
C TYR A 9 22.79 -6.58 2.27
N ALA A 10 23.51 -7.36 3.05
CA ALA A 10 23.21 -8.78 3.28
C ALA A 10 21.94 -8.99 4.14
N ALA A 11 21.64 -8.05 5.06
CA ALA A 11 20.47 -8.15 5.92
C ALA A 11 19.13 -8.01 5.14
N GLY A 12 19.11 -7.26 4.06
CA GLY A 12 17.88 -7.03 3.29
C GLY A 12 17.20 -8.31 2.81
N PRO A 13 17.88 -9.21 2.06
CA PRO A 13 17.28 -10.47 1.62
C PRO A 13 16.87 -11.38 2.78
N ALA A 14 17.66 -11.45 3.85
CA ALA A 14 17.34 -12.27 5.03
C ALA A 14 16.07 -11.76 5.73
N LEU A 15 15.99 -10.46 6.00
CA LEU A 15 14.80 -9.84 6.60
C LEU A 15 13.60 -9.95 5.68
N GLY A 16 13.76 -9.72 4.38
CA GLY A 16 12.71 -9.90 3.38
C GLY A 16 12.14 -11.31 3.41
N ALA A 17 13.01 -12.33 3.44
CA ALA A 17 12.59 -13.73 3.52
C ALA A 17 11.84 -14.03 4.82
N VAL A 18 12.33 -13.55 5.96
CA VAL A 18 11.66 -13.71 7.26
C VAL A 18 10.29 -13.04 7.27
N LEU A 19 10.21 -11.79 6.85
CA LEU A 19 8.93 -11.04 6.79
C LEU A 19 7.96 -11.66 5.79
N GLY A 20 8.44 -12.07 4.61
CA GLY A 20 7.63 -12.77 3.61
C GLY A 20 7.07 -14.09 4.15
N GLY A 21 7.90 -14.90 4.81
CA GLY A 21 7.48 -16.15 5.45
C GLY A 21 6.48 -15.91 6.58
N LEU A 22 6.74 -14.95 7.46
CA LEU A 22 5.84 -14.59 8.56
C LEU A 22 4.46 -14.14 8.07
N THR A 23 4.41 -13.26 7.06
CA THR A 23 3.14 -12.75 6.51
C THR A 23 2.32 -13.87 5.84
N VAL A 24 2.96 -14.86 5.23
CA VAL A 24 2.31 -16.07 4.72
C VAL A 24 1.83 -16.96 5.87
N ALA A 25 2.65 -17.21 6.88
CA ALA A 25 2.28 -18.02 8.04
C ALA A 25 1.09 -17.44 8.82
N LEU A 26 1.02 -16.11 8.92
CA LEU A 26 -0.12 -15.38 9.49
C LEU A 26 -1.37 -15.39 8.57
N GLY A 27 -1.25 -15.90 7.33
CA GLY A 27 -2.32 -15.91 6.34
C GLY A 27 -2.70 -14.50 5.85
N TRP A 28 -1.81 -13.52 5.98
CA TRP A 28 -1.99 -12.17 5.43
C TRP A 28 -1.74 -12.14 3.93
N LEU A 29 -0.86 -13.02 3.47
CA LEU A 29 -0.54 -13.23 2.07
C LEU A 29 -0.80 -14.69 1.67
N ARG A 30 -1.12 -14.90 0.39
CA ARG A 30 -1.19 -16.25 -0.17
C ARG A 30 0.22 -16.87 -0.27
N PRO A 31 0.40 -18.18 -0.19
CA PRO A 31 1.74 -18.81 -0.22
C PRO A 31 2.61 -18.37 -1.39
N ARG A 32 2.03 -18.24 -2.59
CA ARG A 32 2.75 -17.77 -3.79
C ARG A 32 3.22 -16.31 -3.72
N ALA A 33 2.66 -15.50 -2.81
CA ALA A 33 3.05 -14.12 -2.61
C ALA A 33 4.27 -13.96 -1.68
N GLY A 34 4.72 -15.01 -1.01
CA GLY A 34 5.85 -14.96 -0.09
C GLY A 34 7.15 -14.48 -0.75
N LEU A 35 7.44 -14.94 -1.98
CA LEU A 35 8.62 -14.49 -2.72
C LEU A 35 8.52 -12.99 -3.12
N ALA A 36 7.34 -12.56 -3.57
CA ALA A 36 7.10 -11.15 -3.87
C ALA A 36 7.27 -10.28 -2.61
N ALA A 37 6.76 -10.76 -1.47
CA ALA A 37 6.91 -10.06 -0.19
C ALA A 37 8.37 -10.05 0.30
N ALA A 38 9.13 -11.12 0.06
CA ALA A 38 10.55 -11.17 0.38
C ALA A 38 11.34 -10.13 -0.42
N LEU A 39 11.07 -10.02 -1.73
CA LEU A 39 11.68 -9.01 -2.59
C LEU A 39 11.33 -7.59 -2.11
N VAL A 40 10.04 -7.30 -1.91
CA VAL A 40 9.58 -5.98 -1.46
C VAL A 40 10.13 -5.66 -0.07
N GLY A 41 10.22 -6.64 0.83
CA GLY A 41 10.83 -6.48 2.15
C GLY A 41 12.32 -6.14 2.10
N ALA A 42 13.08 -6.77 1.18
CA ALA A 42 14.48 -6.43 0.95
C ALA A 42 14.64 -5.00 0.41
N LEU A 43 13.82 -4.61 -0.57
CA LEU A 43 13.79 -3.25 -1.11
C LEU A 43 13.41 -2.23 -0.04
N ALA A 44 12.44 -2.53 0.82
CA ALA A 44 12.07 -1.68 1.94
C ALA A 44 13.25 -1.46 2.88
N TRP A 45 13.99 -2.53 3.23
CA TRP A 45 15.19 -2.40 4.05
C TRP A 45 16.24 -1.50 3.39
N TRP A 46 16.53 -1.70 2.11
CA TRP A 46 17.51 -0.90 1.39
C TRP A 46 17.09 0.56 1.18
N SER A 47 15.78 0.85 1.21
CA SER A 47 15.25 2.23 1.10
C SER A 47 15.54 3.09 2.34
N GLY A 48 15.56 2.51 3.56
CA GLY A 48 15.72 3.28 4.79
C GLY A 48 15.83 2.44 6.06
N GLY A 49 16.23 1.18 5.94
CA GLY A 49 16.50 0.28 7.07
C GLY A 49 15.24 -0.09 7.86
N LEU A 50 15.34 -0.04 9.18
CA LEU A 50 14.27 -0.50 10.07
C LEU A 50 12.97 0.32 9.91
N GLY A 51 13.06 1.63 9.73
CA GLY A 51 11.88 2.50 9.62
C GLY A 51 10.98 2.12 8.44
N THR A 52 11.57 1.94 7.26
CA THR A 52 10.83 1.56 6.04
C THR A 52 10.33 0.12 6.11
N ALA A 53 11.09 -0.80 6.71
CA ALA A 53 10.64 -2.17 6.93
C ALA A 53 9.42 -2.24 7.88
N VAL A 54 9.44 -1.46 8.96
CA VAL A 54 8.31 -1.37 9.91
C VAL A 54 7.10 -0.71 9.27
N ALA A 55 7.28 0.35 8.47
CA ALA A 55 6.18 0.99 7.74
C ALA A 55 5.51 0.02 6.76
N LEU A 56 6.31 -0.80 6.04
CA LEU A 56 5.78 -1.85 5.17
C LEU A 56 5.00 -2.90 5.96
N LEU A 57 5.54 -3.37 7.09
CA LEU A 57 4.86 -4.35 7.93
C LEU A 57 3.54 -3.81 8.48
N LEU A 58 3.51 -2.55 8.91
CA LEU A 58 2.30 -1.85 9.33
C LEU A 58 1.24 -1.85 8.23
N PHE A 59 1.63 -1.50 7.00
CA PHE A 59 0.74 -1.55 5.83
C PHE A 59 0.15 -2.95 5.61
N VAL A 60 0.99 -3.98 5.60
CA VAL A 60 0.54 -5.36 5.37
C VAL A 60 -0.38 -5.83 6.49
N ALA A 61 -0.02 -5.56 7.74
CA ALA A 61 -0.79 -5.96 8.92
C ALA A 61 -2.18 -5.30 8.94
N LEU A 62 -2.23 -3.97 8.91
CA LEU A 62 -3.49 -3.22 9.00
C LEU A 62 -4.39 -3.48 7.80
N GLY A 63 -3.83 -3.52 6.59
CA GLY A 63 -4.59 -3.85 5.40
C GLY A 63 -5.17 -5.26 5.45
N SER A 64 -4.42 -6.24 5.95
CA SER A 64 -4.90 -7.62 6.07
C SER A 64 -5.96 -7.78 7.17
N LEU A 65 -5.82 -7.07 8.28
CA LEU A 65 -6.84 -7.05 9.34
C LEU A 65 -8.14 -6.39 8.84
N ALA A 66 -8.03 -5.28 8.12
CA ALA A 66 -9.18 -4.60 7.53
C ALA A 66 -9.90 -5.51 6.53
N ALA A 67 -9.15 -6.19 5.64
CA ALA A 67 -9.70 -7.12 4.65
C ALA A 67 -10.43 -8.31 5.30
N ARG A 68 -9.85 -8.91 6.36
CA ARG A 68 -10.51 -10.00 7.10
C ARG A 68 -11.84 -9.58 7.72
N GLY A 69 -11.93 -8.35 8.18
CA GLY A 69 -13.15 -7.78 8.75
C GLY A 69 -14.19 -7.36 7.70
N ASN A 70 -13.88 -7.40 6.40
CA ASN A 70 -14.78 -7.06 5.31
C ASN A 70 -15.30 -8.33 4.61
N PRO A 71 -16.59 -8.70 4.76
CA PRO A 71 -17.14 -9.90 4.11
C PRO A 71 -17.08 -9.87 2.58
N ARG A 72 -17.01 -8.66 1.99
CA ARG A 72 -16.97 -8.43 0.53
C ARG A 72 -15.54 -8.35 -0.02
N SER A 73 -14.51 -8.35 0.86
CA SER A 73 -13.11 -8.20 0.44
C SER A 73 -12.65 -9.40 -0.39
N ARG A 74 -12.00 -9.11 -1.52
CA ARG A 74 -11.27 -10.10 -2.33
C ARG A 74 -10.02 -10.62 -1.60
N ASP A 75 -9.48 -9.83 -0.68
CA ASP A 75 -8.24 -10.08 0.05
C ASP A 75 -8.44 -10.79 1.40
N ARG A 76 -9.66 -11.14 1.72
CA ARG A 76 -10.01 -11.80 2.98
C ARG A 76 -9.20 -13.09 3.24
N ARG A 77 -8.80 -13.79 2.16
CA ARG A 77 -7.98 -15.01 2.19
C ARG A 77 -6.49 -14.75 1.90
N GLY A 78 -6.05 -13.52 2.06
CA GLY A 78 -4.68 -13.06 1.78
C GLY A 78 -4.50 -12.52 0.36
N ARG A 79 -3.60 -11.54 0.24
CA ARG A 79 -3.23 -10.88 -1.02
C ARG A 79 -2.41 -11.79 -1.91
N GLY A 80 -2.60 -11.67 -3.22
CA GLY A 80 -1.84 -12.38 -4.24
C GLY A 80 -0.50 -11.70 -4.58
N PRO A 81 0.39 -12.40 -5.33
CA PRO A 81 1.71 -11.85 -5.68
C PRO A 81 1.63 -10.58 -6.55
N ALA A 82 0.73 -10.51 -7.53
CA ALA A 82 0.56 -9.33 -8.38
C ALA A 82 0.23 -8.08 -7.57
N GLN A 83 -0.68 -8.20 -6.61
CA GLN A 83 -1.10 -7.13 -5.73
C GLN A 83 0.01 -6.68 -4.76
N VAL A 84 0.83 -7.63 -4.26
CA VAL A 84 2.01 -7.32 -3.44
C VAL A 84 3.04 -6.54 -4.26
N LEU A 85 3.26 -6.93 -5.51
CA LEU A 85 4.18 -6.24 -6.41
C LEU A 85 3.63 -4.88 -6.85
N ALA A 86 2.34 -4.76 -7.13
CA ALA A 86 1.70 -3.51 -7.57
C ALA A 86 1.92 -2.36 -6.57
N ASN A 87 1.76 -2.63 -5.29
CA ASN A 87 1.98 -1.62 -4.24
C ASN A 87 3.46 -1.56 -3.80
N GLY A 88 4.13 -2.71 -3.73
CA GLY A 88 5.45 -2.83 -3.13
C GLY A 88 6.62 -2.47 -4.04
N LEU A 89 6.58 -2.83 -5.33
CA LEU A 89 7.70 -2.53 -6.23
C LEU A 89 7.90 -1.04 -6.47
N PRO A 90 6.85 -0.23 -6.79
CA PRO A 90 7.03 1.21 -6.95
C PRO A 90 7.58 1.85 -5.68
N ALA A 91 7.04 1.48 -4.50
CA ALA A 91 7.53 1.98 -3.22
C ALA A 91 8.98 1.59 -2.97
N GLY A 92 9.32 0.30 -3.14
CA GLY A 92 10.65 -0.22 -2.87
C GLY A 92 11.71 0.29 -3.83
N LEU A 93 11.46 0.23 -5.14
CA LEU A 93 12.41 0.73 -6.15
C LEU A 93 12.60 2.24 -6.04
N GLY A 94 11.51 3.00 -5.93
CA GLY A 94 11.58 4.44 -5.74
C GLY A 94 12.29 4.81 -4.43
N GLY A 95 12.03 4.08 -3.36
CA GLY A 95 12.70 4.28 -2.09
C GLY A 95 14.21 4.02 -2.13
N VAL A 96 14.66 2.99 -2.87
CA VAL A 96 16.09 2.71 -3.07
C VAL A 96 16.76 3.79 -3.93
N LEU A 97 16.06 4.28 -4.96
CA LEU A 97 16.61 5.25 -5.91
C LEU A 97 16.53 6.70 -5.43
N LEU A 98 15.45 7.08 -4.75
CA LEU A 98 15.10 8.46 -4.41
C LEU A 98 15.08 8.72 -2.89
N GLY A 99 15.20 7.68 -2.10
CA GLY A 99 15.29 7.78 -0.65
C GLY A 99 14.03 7.40 0.14
N PRO A 100 14.14 7.34 1.47
CA PRO A 100 13.09 6.81 2.34
C PRO A 100 11.81 7.65 2.33
N LEU A 101 11.89 8.93 2.00
CA LEU A 101 10.71 9.81 1.94
C LEU A 101 9.74 9.36 0.85
N PHE A 102 10.27 9.05 -0.35
CA PHE A 102 9.50 8.45 -1.43
C PHE A 102 8.79 7.17 -0.95
N PHE A 103 9.53 6.29 -0.24
CA PHE A 103 8.98 5.04 0.25
C PHE A 103 7.81 5.27 1.22
N TYR A 104 7.97 6.19 2.19
CA TYR A 104 6.91 6.48 3.15
C TYR A 104 5.66 7.05 2.49
N ALA A 105 5.81 7.97 1.54
CA ALA A 105 4.68 8.54 0.82
C ALA A 105 3.94 7.48 -0.03
N ALA A 106 4.68 6.63 -0.72
CA ALA A 106 4.13 5.53 -1.49
C ALA A 106 3.36 4.52 -0.59
N VAL A 107 3.94 4.14 0.56
CA VAL A 107 3.28 3.24 1.53
C VAL A 107 2.09 3.92 2.20
N ALA A 108 2.16 5.23 2.46
CA ALA A 108 1.03 5.99 2.99
C ALA A 108 -0.16 5.97 2.02
N ALA A 109 0.08 6.14 0.71
CA ALA A 109 -0.96 6.04 -0.31
C ALA A 109 -1.56 4.63 -0.38
N ALA A 110 -0.72 3.59 -0.40
CA ALA A 110 -1.17 2.20 -0.43
C ALA A 110 -2.01 1.81 0.80
N LEU A 111 -1.62 2.29 2.00
CA LEU A 111 -2.40 2.04 3.21
C LEU A 111 -3.70 2.84 3.23
N ALA A 112 -3.65 4.11 2.82
CA ALA A 112 -4.82 4.99 2.74
C ALA A 112 -5.89 4.40 1.80
N ASP A 113 -5.50 4.00 0.59
CA ASP A 113 -6.40 3.36 -0.38
C ASP A 113 -6.94 2.03 0.16
N THR A 114 -6.08 1.17 0.68
CA THR A 114 -6.52 -0.12 1.24
C THR A 114 -7.55 0.06 2.36
N LEU A 115 -7.30 0.94 3.34
CA LEU A 115 -8.25 1.16 4.42
C LEU A 115 -9.54 1.81 3.91
N ALA A 116 -9.46 2.75 2.96
CA ALA A 116 -10.63 3.34 2.32
C ALA A 116 -11.53 2.29 1.66
N SER A 117 -10.94 1.40 0.87
CA SER A 117 -11.66 0.35 0.15
C SER A 117 -12.25 -0.69 1.11
N GLU A 118 -11.47 -1.14 2.10
CA GLU A 118 -11.90 -2.19 3.01
C GLU A 118 -12.94 -1.71 4.03
N LEU A 119 -12.81 -0.52 4.58
CA LEU A 119 -13.75 0.03 5.55
C LEU A 119 -14.92 0.72 4.85
N GLY A 120 -14.65 1.45 3.77
CA GLY A 120 -15.67 2.09 2.94
C GLY A 120 -16.56 1.10 2.20
N GLY A 121 -16.05 -0.07 1.85
CA GLY A 121 -16.82 -1.12 1.18
C GLY A 121 -17.85 -1.84 2.06
N ARG A 122 -17.83 -1.63 3.38
CA ARG A 122 -18.77 -2.27 4.33
C ARG A 122 -20.14 -1.59 4.38
N VAL A 123 -20.23 -0.34 3.93
CA VAL A 123 -21.51 0.40 3.94
C VAL A 123 -22.50 -0.18 2.90
N PRO A 124 -23.81 -0.02 3.09
CA PRO A 124 -24.78 -0.51 2.15
C PRO A 124 -24.73 0.25 0.82
N TRP A 125 -24.34 1.53 0.83
CA TRP A 125 -24.25 2.40 -0.34
C TRP A 125 -23.10 3.39 -0.22
N ALA A 126 -22.61 3.85 -1.37
CA ALA A 126 -21.58 4.87 -1.53
C ALA A 126 -22.00 5.80 -2.67
N TRP A 127 -21.26 6.87 -2.89
CA TRP A 127 -21.48 7.80 -3.99
C TRP A 127 -20.37 7.66 -5.03
N ARG A 128 -20.74 7.53 -6.30
CA ARG A 128 -19.79 7.46 -7.41
C ARG A 128 -19.97 8.68 -8.33
N PRO A 129 -18.89 9.44 -8.62
CA PRO A 129 -18.94 10.53 -9.58
C PRO A 129 -19.56 10.08 -10.92
N GLY A 130 -20.50 10.85 -11.45
CA GLY A 130 -21.19 10.56 -12.71
C GLY A 130 -22.25 9.45 -12.68
N ARG A 131 -22.36 8.67 -11.57
CA ARG A 131 -23.37 7.60 -11.40
C ARG A 131 -24.27 7.77 -10.18
N GLY A 132 -23.93 8.70 -9.27
CA GLY A 132 -24.70 8.93 -8.06
C GLY A 132 -24.56 7.82 -7.01
N ARG A 133 -25.67 7.44 -6.37
CA ARG A 133 -25.72 6.44 -5.32
C ARG A 133 -25.54 5.03 -5.91
N VAL A 134 -24.55 4.29 -5.40
CA VAL A 134 -24.21 2.92 -5.82
C VAL A 134 -24.01 2.02 -4.60
N PRO A 135 -24.00 0.69 -4.74
CA PRO A 135 -23.66 -0.22 -3.64
C PRO A 135 -22.27 0.05 -3.05
N GLY A 136 -22.12 -0.12 -1.74
CA GLY A 136 -20.81 -0.05 -1.09
C GLY A 136 -19.84 -1.09 -1.65
N GLY A 137 -18.57 -0.70 -1.83
CA GLY A 137 -17.55 -1.54 -2.49
C GLY A 137 -17.55 -1.47 -4.02
N THR A 138 -18.39 -0.63 -4.62
CA THR A 138 -18.31 -0.32 -6.06
C THR A 138 -17.00 0.43 -6.34
N ASN A 139 -16.30 0.04 -7.41
CA ASN A 139 -15.06 0.71 -7.84
C ASN A 139 -15.28 2.21 -8.08
N ALA A 140 -14.31 3.03 -7.69
CA ALA A 140 -14.34 4.50 -7.77
C ALA A 140 -15.51 5.16 -7.01
N ALA A 141 -16.11 4.48 -6.04
CA ALA A 141 -17.15 5.05 -5.19
C ALA A 141 -16.60 5.50 -3.84
N VAL A 142 -17.09 6.60 -3.33
CA VAL A 142 -16.65 7.26 -2.10
C VAL A 142 -17.73 7.15 -1.03
N SER A 143 -17.33 6.87 0.20
CA SER A 143 -18.20 6.86 1.38
C SER A 143 -17.54 7.59 2.54
N LEU A 144 -18.33 8.14 3.46
CA LEU A 144 -17.78 8.84 4.63
C LEU A 144 -16.82 7.95 5.45
N PRO A 145 -17.17 6.69 5.80
CA PRO A 145 -16.21 5.81 6.50
C PRO A 145 -14.95 5.53 5.67
N GLY A 146 -15.08 5.39 4.33
CA GLY A 146 -13.93 5.21 3.43
C GLY A 146 -13.02 6.44 3.43
N THR A 147 -13.58 7.64 3.36
CA THR A 147 -12.80 8.90 3.40
C THR A 147 -12.08 9.06 4.73
N LEU A 148 -12.74 8.79 5.86
CA LEU A 148 -12.10 8.85 7.17
C LEU A 148 -10.98 7.81 7.30
N ALA A 149 -11.20 6.60 6.76
CA ALA A 149 -10.21 5.54 6.75
C ALA A 149 -9.00 5.87 5.86
N LEU A 150 -9.21 6.56 4.73
CA LEU A 150 -8.16 7.09 3.87
C LEU A 150 -7.25 8.04 4.65
N LEU A 151 -7.83 9.05 5.29
CA LEU A 151 -7.09 10.02 6.10
C LEU A 151 -6.33 9.34 7.25
N LEU A 152 -6.97 8.38 7.92
CA LEU A 152 -6.33 7.59 8.97
C LEU A 152 -5.15 6.78 8.42
N GLY A 153 -5.31 6.11 7.28
CA GLY A 153 -4.26 5.31 6.65
C GLY A 153 -3.04 6.14 6.29
N ALA A 154 -3.23 7.32 5.70
CA ALA A 154 -2.15 8.26 5.40
C ALA A 154 -1.45 8.73 6.69
N ALA A 155 -2.22 9.08 7.73
CA ALA A 155 -1.70 9.56 9.01
C ALA A 155 -0.88 8.49 9.75
N LEU A 156 -1.32 7.22 9.72
CA LEU A 156 -0.63 6.10 10.38
C LEU A 156 0.79 5.83 9.85
N VAL A 157 1.10 6.25 8.63
CA VAL A 157 2.47 6.21 8.08
C VAL A 157 3.15 7.56 8.26
N ALA A 158 2.49 8.68 7.94
CA ALA A 158 3.08 9.99 7.94
C ALA A 158 3.55 10.44 9.34
N LEU A 159 2.74 10.23 10.37
CA LEU A 159 3.05 10.72 11.72
C LEU A 159 4.27 10.03 12.34
N PRO A 160 4.41 8.68 12.35
CA PRO A 160 5.55 8.03 12.96
C PRO A 160 6.81 8.02 12.09
N PHE A 161 6.70 8.07 10.76
CA PHE A 161 7.83 7.86 9.85
C PHE A 161 8.22 9.09 9.02
N GLY A 162 7.35 10.06 8.87
CA GLY A 162 7.59 11.26 8.03
C GLY A 162 8.56 12.27 8.62
N GLY A 163 8.89 12.20 9.91
CA GLY A 163 9.79 13.15 10.57
C GLY A 163 9.32 14.61 10.40
N GLU A 164 10.22 15.50 9.99
CA GLU A 164 9.89 16.90 9.66
C GLU A 164 9.03 17.03 8.39
N HIS A 165 9.07 16.05 7.49
CA HIS A 165 8.30 16.00 6.24
C HIS A 165 6.93 15.29 6.39
N ARG A 166 6.47 15.03 7.64
CA ARG A 166 5.19 14.33 7.87
C ARG A 166 4.00 14.95 7.16
N GLY A 167 3.96 16.26 7.00
CA GLY A 167 2.91 16.95 6.25
C GLY A 167 2.93 16.60 4.75
N ALA A 168 4.11 16.56 4.14
CA ALA A 168 4.29 16.18 2.75
C ALA A 168 3.93 14.70 2.54
N VAL A 169 4.40 13.79 3.39
CA VAL A 169 4.07 12.36 3.35
C VAL A 169 2.55 12.12 3.50
N PHE A 170 1.90 12.86 4.42
CA PHE A 170 0.45 12.78 4.59
C PHE A 170 -0.28 13.25 3.33
N ALA A 171 0.06 14.44 2.81
CA ALA A 171 -0.58 14.99 1.62
C ALA A 171 -0.37 14.10 0.39
N ALA A 172 0.85 13.58 0.21
CA ALA A 172 1.17 12.65 -0.88
C ALA A 172 0.41 11.31 -0.74
N GLY A 173 0.28 10.79 0.48
CA GLY A 173 -0.52 9.60 0.75
C GLY A 173 -2.00 9.78 0.42
N VAL A 174 -2.58 10.91 0.83
CA VAL A 174 -3.97 11.28 0.47
C VAL A 174 -4.12 11.46 -1.04
N PHE A 175 -3.18 12.15 -1.68
CA PHE A 175 -3.18 12.36 -3.13
C PHE A 175 -3.17 11.02 -3.89
N GLY A 176 -2.27 10.08 -3.53
CA GLY A 176 -2.21 8.78 -4.19
C GLY A 176 -3.52 7.99 -4.08
N ALA A 177 -4.12 7.93 -2.88
CA ALA A 177 -5.40 7.24 -2.69
C ALA A 177 -6.58 7.92 -3.43
N VAL A 178 -6.57 9.25 -3.52
CA VAL A 178 -7.56 9.99 -4.34
C VAL A 178 -7.33 9.73 -5.83
N LEU A 179 -6.07 9.71 -6.26
CA LEU A 179 -5.71 9.40 -7.66
C LEU A 179 -6.19 8.01 -8.04
N ASP A 180 -5.99 7.00 -7.18
CA ASP A 180 -6.51 5.64 -7.39
C ASP A 180 -8.02 5.64 -7.61
N THR A 181 -8.77 6.34 -6.77
CA THR A 181 -10.23 6.48 -6.90
C THR A 181 -10.63 7.17 -8.20
N LEU A 182 -9.92 8.24 -8.60
CA LEU A 182 -10.24 9.01 -9.82
C LEU A 182 -9.91 8.23 -11.10
N THR A 183 -8.87 7.42 -11.08
CA THR A 183 -8.45 6.60 -12.23
C THR A 183 -9.13 5.23 -12.26
N GLY A 184 -9.79 4.81 -11.19
CA GLY A 184 -10.56 3.57 -11.11
C GLY A 184 -11.54 3.32 -12.27
N PRO A 185 -12.25 4.34 -12.83
CA PRO A 185 -13.10 4.14 -14.01
C PRO A 185 -12.35 3.67 -15.27
N LEU A 186 -11.04 3.86 -15.35
CA LEU A 186 -10.21 3.37 -16.45
C LEU A 186 -10.16 1.83 -16.49
N GLU A 187 -10.29 1.18 -15.34
CA GLU A 187 -10.37 -0.28 -15.25
C GLU A 187 -11.57 -0.87 -16.01
N GLU A 188 -12.66 -0.10 -16.10
CA GLU A 188 -13.87 -0.49 -16.84
C GLU A 188 -13.76 -0.21 -18.33
N ARG A 189 -12.88 0.72 -18.74
CA ARG A 189 -12.77 1.22 -20.11
C ARG A 189 -11.61 0.63 -20.88
N LEU A 190 -10.49 0.37 -20.18
CA LEU A 190 -9.24 -0.06 -20.80
C LEU A 190 -8.94 -1.49 -20.34
N GLY A 191 -8.94 -2.46 -21.23
CA GLY A 191 -8.77 -3.87 -20.90
C GLY A 191 -7.40 -4.23 -20.27
N TRP A 192 -6.39 -3.36 -20.43
CA TRP A 192 -5.06 -3.53 -19.83
C TRP A 192 -4.87 -2.76 -18.53
N TRP A 193 -5.74 -1.76 -18.21
CA TRP A 193 -5.70 -1.00 -16.97
C TRP A 193 -6.42 -1.78 -15.88
N THR A 194 -5.68 -2.58 -15.15
CA THR A 194 -6.20 -3.38 -14.04
C THR A 194 -6.07 -2.63 -12.71
N ASN A 195 -6.74 -3.11 -11.67
CA ASN A 195 -6.57 -2.60 -10.31
C ASN A 195 -5.09 -2.64 -9.85
N ASP A 196 -4.32 -3.66 -10.26
CA ASP A 196 -2.90 -3.73 -9.92
C ASP A 196 -2.10 -2.62 -10.62
N VAL A 197 -2.42 -2.30 -11.89
CA VAL A 197 -1.81 -1.16 -12.61
C VAL A 197 -2.20 0.16 -11.94
N ASN A 198 -3.46 0.32 -11.58
CA ASN A 198 -3.97 1.52 -10.90
C ASN A 198 -3.22 1.77 -9.59
N ASN A 199 -3.12 0.74 -8.75
CA ASN A 199 -2.38 0.78 -7.49
C ASN A 199 -0.90 1.14 -7.70
N ALA A 200 -0.23 0.55 -8.71
CA ALA A 200 1.16 0.83 -8.99
C ALA A 200 1.39 2.29 -9.39
N VAL A 201 0.52 2.83 -10.24
CA VAL A 201 0.56 4.24 -10.68
C VAL A 201 0.30 5.18 -9.51
N ALA A 202 -0.74 4.94 -8.72
CA ALA A 202 -1.09 5.76 -7.57
C ALA A 202 0.02 5.78 -6.51
N THR A 203 0.59 4.61 -6.22
CA THR A 203 1.72 4.45 -5.29
C THR A 203 2.97 5.19 -5.77
N ALA A 204 3.33 5.04 -7.05
CA ALA A 204 4.47 5.74 -7.63
C ALA A 204 4.27 7.26 -7.65
N ALA A 205 3.08 7.73 -8.04
CA ALA A 205 2.75 9.14 -8.08
C ALA A 205 2.82 9.81 -6.70
N ALA A 206 2.36 9.13 -5.65
CA ALA A 206 2.49 9.60 -4.27
C ALA A 206 3.97 9.74 -3.86
N GLY A 207 4.79 8.74 -4.17
CA GLY A 207 6.23 8.80 -3.87
C GLY A 207 6.94 9.96 -4.56
N LEU A 208 6.58 10.26 -5.82
CA LEU A 208 7.16 11.38 -6.58
C LEU A 208 6.73 12.77 -6.07
N LEU A 209 5.62 12.86 -5.33
CA LEU A 209 5.10 14.11 -4.82
C LEU A 209 5.73 14.53 -3.48
N ALA A 210 6.33 13.61 -2.74
CA ALA A 210 6.93 13.85 -1.43
C ALA A 210 8.41 14.25 -1.53
#